data_cb3fedbeaf00111b2417c84a561e56bd
#
_entry.id   cb3fedbeaf00111b2417c84a561e56bd
#
_cell.length_a   1.000
_cell.length_b   1.000
_cell.length_c   1.000
_cell.angle_alpha   90.00
_cell.angle_beta   90.00
_cell.angle_gamma   90.00
#
_symmetry.space_group_name_H-M   'P 1'
#
loop_
_entity.id
_entity.type
_entity.pdbx_description
1 polymer ?
#
loop_
_entity_poly.entity_id
_entity_poly.type
_entity_poly.pdbx_seq_one_letter_code
_entity_poly.pdbx_strand_id
1 'polypeptide(L)'
;MDHFTDFMQLLAPPPRGAVGPQQIAGETIFDAIGCAQCHTKTMTTGPNQIAALDHVDFHPFSDFLLHDMGSLGDGIAQNEATGRMMRTQPLWGLRAQTRFLHDGRALTLSDAIQGHAGQGATAEAAFEALDPISRALLLEFLNSL
;
A
#
# COMPACT_ATOMS: atom_id res chain seq x y z
N MET A 1 30.05 -5.72 3.41
CA MET A 1 28.59 -5.91 3.24
C MET A 1 27.80 -5.41 4.46
N ASP A 2 28.40 -5.41 5.62
CA ASP A 2 27.72 -5.09 6.89
C ASP A 2 27.13 -3.66 6.92
N HIS A 3 27.90 -2.64 6.50
CA HIS A 3 27.42 -1.25 6.50
C HIS A 3 26.20 -1.00 5.57
N PHE A 4 26.10 -1.72 4.45
CA PHE A 4 24.92 -1.62 3.58
C PHE A 4 23.70 -2.29 4.24
N THR A 5 23.91 -3.43 4.87
CA THR A 5 22.87 -4.14 5.62
C THR A 5 22.39 -3.28 6.80
N ASP A 6 23.33 -2.71 7.58
CA ASP A 6 23.01 -1.81 8.69
C ASP A 6 22.21 -0.59 8.23
N PHE A 7 22.64 0.03 7.11
CA PHE A 7 21.92 1.16 6.54
C PHE A 7 20.49 0.78 6.15
N MET A 8 20.29 -0.32 5.42
CA MET A 8 18.97 -0.77 4.99
C MET A 8 18.06 -1.15 6.16
N GLN A 9 18.64 -1.78 7.19
CA GLN A 9 17.93 -2.22 8.39
C GLN A 9 17.44 -1.04 9.24
N LEU A 10 18.20 0.05 9.27
CA LEU A 10 17.91 1.23 10.10
C LEU A 10 17.25 2.38 9.31
N LEU A 11 16.96 2.15 8.04
CA LEU A 11 16.28 3.15 7.20
C LEU A 11 14.83 3.32 7.66
N ALA A 12 14.50 4.53 8.10
CA ALA A 12 13.14 4.85 8.51
C ALA A 12 12.21 5.00 7.29
N PRO A 13 10.91 4.65 7.44
CA PRO A 13 9.92 4.95 6.40
C PRO A 13 9.78 6.48 6.24
N PRO A 14 9.39 6.95 5.04
CA PRO A 14 9.10 8.36 4.83
C PRO A 14 8.02 8.86 5.80
N PRO A 15 8.15 10.08 6.34
CA PRO A 15 7.15 10.63 7.23
C PRO A 15 5.84 10.85 6.48
N ARG A 16 4.72 10.52 7.13
CA ARG A 16 3.38 10.82 6.62
C ARG A 16 3.17 12.34 6.51
N GLY A 17 2.38 12.79 5.55
CA GLY A 17 1.94 14.17 5.43
C GLY A 17 0.98 14.58 6.55
N ALA A 18 0.51 15.81 6.50
CA ALA A 18 -0.44 16.33 7.49
C ALA A 18 -1.74 15.49 7.50
N VAL A 19 -2.25 15.22 8.70
CA VAL A 19 -3.49 14.47 8.90
C VAL A 19 -4.53 15.41 9.50
N GLY A 20 -5.57 15.71 8.73
CA GLY A 20 -6.72 16.51 9.14
C GLY A 20 -8.03 15.73 8.98
N PRO A 21 -9.17 16.40 9.17
CA PRO A 21 -10.48 15.74 9.08
C PRO A 21 -10.74 15.03 7.75
N GLN A 22 -10.24 15.57 6.63
CA GLN A 22 -10.40 14.96 5.30
C GLN A 22 -9.63 13.64 5.18
N GLN A 23 -8.40 13.58 5.67
CA GLN A 23 -7.57 12.37 5.68
C GLN A 23 -8.17 11.30 6.59
N ILE A 24 -8.74 11.68 7.74
CA ILE A 24 -9.43 10.75 8.65
C ILE A 24 -10.69 10.18 7.99
N ALA A 25 -11.49 11.01 7.34
CA ALA A 25 -12.68 10.57 6.61
C ALA A 25 -12.28 9.63 5.44
N GLY A 26 -11.24 9.96 4.70
CA GLY A 26 -10.70 9.13 3.62
C GLY A 26 -10.18 7.79 4.11
N GLU A 27 -9.52 7.75 5.27
CA GLU A 27 -9.08 6.50 5.90
C GLU A 27 -10.26 5.61 6.29
N THR A 28 -11.35 6.20 6.76
CA THR A 28 -12.59 5.46 7.04
C THR A 28 -13.17 4.82 5.77
N ILE A 29 -13.14 5.54 4.64
CA ILE A 29 -13.58 5.03 3.35
C ILE A 29 -12.66 3.89 2.87
N PHE A 30 -11.34 4.05 3.03
CA PHE A 30 -10.35 3.02 2.72
C PHE A 30 -10.63 1.69 3.42
N ASP A 31 -10.98 1.75 4.70
CA ASP A 31 -11.41 0.58 5.47
C ASP A 31 -12.73 0.01 4.94
N ALA A 32 -13.72 0.87 4.71
CA ALA A 32 -15.07 0.46 4.36
C ALA A 32 -15.16 -0.25 3.00
N ILE A 33 -14.36 0.17 2.00
CA ILE A 33 -14.34 -0.45 0.68
C ILE A 33 -13.38 -1.63 0.55
N GLY A 34 -12.69 -2.01 1.65
CA GLY A 34 -11.93 -3.25 1.73
C GLY A 34 -10.45 -3.14 1.36
N CYS A 35 -9.90 -1.95 1.10
CA CYS A 35 -8.47 -1.78 0.80
C CYS A 35 -7.58 -2.28 1.93
N ALA A 36 -8.00 -2.09 3.19
CA ALA A 36 -7.26 -2.50 4.38
C ALA A 36 -7.13 -4.03 4.55
N GLN A 37 -7.82 -4.85 3.75
CA GLN A 37 -7.69 -6.31 3.80
C GLN A 37 -6.31 -6.78 3.34
N CYS A 38 -5.70 -6.09 2.37
CA CYS A 38 -4.34 -6.33 1.91
C CYS A 38 -3.40 -5.20 2.39
N HIS A 39 -3.86 -3.96 2.34
CA HIS A 39 -3.09 -2.81 2.81
C HIS A 39 -3.26 -2.62 4.33
N THR A 40 -2.77 -3.60 5.10
CA THR A 40 -2.77 -3.59 6.58
C THR A 40 -2.10 -2.33 7.11
N LYS A 41 -2.83 -1.55 7.91
CA LYS A 41 -2.40 -0.20 8.31
C LYS A 41 -1.24 -0.19 9.30
N THR A 42 -1.23 -1.13 10.23
CA THR A 42 -0.24 -1.18 11.31
C THR A 42 0.26 -2.59 11.50
N MET A 43 1.56 -2.73 11.65
CA MET A 43 2.25 -3.95 12.04
C MET A 43 3.23 -3.64 13.18
N THR A 44 3.56 -4.65 13.98
CA THR A 44 4.53 -4.55 15.05
C THR A 44 5.74 -5.42 14.72
N THR A 45 6.94 -4.90 14.87
CA THR A 45 8.17 -5.69 14.71
C THR A 45 8.29 -6.76 15.79
N GLY A 46 8.96 -7.86 15.49
CA GLY A 46 9.26 -8.90 16.47
C GLY A 46 10.38 -8.51 17.46
N PRO A 47 10.76 -9.44 18.35
CA PRO A 47 11.89 -9.23 19.27
C PRO A 47 13.17 -8.91 18.49
N ASN A 48 13.91 -7.87 18.91
CA ASN A 48 15.15 -7.45 18.26
C ASN A 48 16.18 -6.97 19.29
N GLN A 49 17.47 -7.23 19.03
CA GLN A 49 18.56 -6.74 19.88
C GLN A 49 18.79 -5.23 19.72
N ILE A 50 18.37 -4.65 18.58
CA ILE A 50 18.42 -3.21 18.32
C ILE A 50 17.13 -2.61 18.87
N ALA A 51 17.23 -1.81 19.92
CA ALA A 51 16.08 -1.23 20.63
C ALA A 51 15.13 -0.43 19.70
N ALA A 52 15.68 0.21 18.67
CA ALA A 52 14.89 0.95 17.67
C ALA A 52 14.01 0.05 16.76
N LEU A 53 14.23 -1.27 16.81
CA LEU A 53 13.50 -2.26 15.99
C LEU A 53 12.76 -3.29 16.86
N ASP A 54 12.83 -3.18 18.20
CA ASP A 54 12.27 -4.15 19.14
C ASP A 54 10.83 -3.80 19.52
N HIS A 55 9.87 -4.60 19.08
CA HIS A 55 8.43 -4.42 19.37
C HIS A 55 7.91 -3.00 19.05
N VAL A 56 8.33 -2.46 17.90
CA VAL A 56 7.94 -1.11 17.43
C VAL A 56 6.80 -1.22 16.43
N ASP A 57 5.75 -0.42 16.63
CA ASP A 57 4.68 -0.27 15.66
C ASP A 57 5.15 0.56 14.47
N PHE A 58 4.79 0.10 13.28
CA PHE A 58 5.02 0.82 12.03
C PHE A 58 3.80 0.72 11.12
N HIS A 59 3.68 1.64 10.18
CA HIS A 59 2.47 1.82 9.37
C HIS A 59 2.76 1.64 7.88
N PRO A 60 2.94 0.39 7.40
CA PRO A 60 3.33 0.13 6.02
C PRO A 60 2.15 0.29 5.05
N PHE A 61 0.92 0.16 5.51
CA PHE A 61 -0.25 -0.03 4.65
C PHE A 61 -0.01 -1.17 3.65
N SER A 62 0.41 -2.31 4.19
CA SER A 62 0.72 -3.55 3.46
C SER A 62 0.74 -4.72 4.41
N ASP A 63 0.29 -5.89 3.96
CA ASP A 63 0.49 -7.16 4.64
C ASP A 63 1.78 -7.88 4.16
N PHE A 64 2.46 -7.34 3.15
CA PHE A 64 3.64 -7.91 2.49
C PHE A 64 3.42 -9.29 1.86
N LEU A 65 2.18 -9.75 1.74
CA LEU A 65 1.84 -11.05 1.17
C LEU A 65 1.67 -10.98 -0.35
N LEU A 66 1.70 -12.15 -0.97
CA LEU A 66 1.42 -12.33 -2.40
C LEU A 66 -0.08 -12.57 -2.60
N HIS A 67 -0.67 -11.81 -3.53
CA HIS A 67 -2.07 -11.96 -3.92
C HIS A 67 -2.18 -12.16 -5.42
N ASP A 68 -3.13 -12.99 -5.88
CA ASP A 68 -3.47 -13.09 -7.29
C ASP A 68 -4.17 -11.80 -7.73
N MET A 69 -3.46 -11.00 -8.49
CA MET A 69 -3.91 -9.71 -8.99
C MET A 69 -4.38 -9.77 -10.45
N GLY A 70 -4.61 -10.97 -10.97
CA GLY A 70 -5.16 -11.16 -12.30
C GLY A 70 -4.31 -10.52 -13.40
N SER A 71 -4.90 -9.59 -14.16
CA SER A 71 -4.25 -8.88 -15.26
C SER A 71 -3.17 -7.89 -14.81
N LEU A 72 -3.09 -7.57 -13.53
CA LEU A 72 -2.03 -6.73 -12.98
C LEU A 72 -0.71 -7.51 -12.79
N GLY A 73 -0.74 -8.85 -12.80
CA GLY A 73 0.47 -9.67 -12.71
C GLY A 73 1.48 -9.36 -13.84
N ASP A 74 2.77 -9.56 -13.56
CA ASP A 74 3.88 -9.31 -14.49
C ASP A 74 4.19 -10.49 -15.43
N GLY A 75 3.51 -11.62 -15.26
CA GLY A 75 3.75 -12.84 -16.03
C GLY A 75 4.99 -13.64 -15.59
N ILE A 76 5.72 -13.20 -14.57
CA ILE A 76 6.94 -13.85 -14.10
C ILE A 76 6.62 -14.82 -12.98
N ALA A 77 6.87 -16.10 -13.19
CA ALA A 77 6.73 -17.11 -12.15
C ALA A 77 8.05 -17.33 -11.40
N GLN A 78 7.99 -17.34 -10.05
CA GLN A 78 9.15 -17.58 -9.19
C GLN A 78 8.76 -18.58 -8.09
N ASN A 79 9.33 -19.77 -8.12
CA ASN A 79 8.97 -20.86 -7.21
C ASN A 79 7.46 -21.13 -7.22
N GLU A 80 6.78 -20.97 -6.08
CA GLU A 80 5.34 -21.14 -5.96
C GLU A 80 4.53 -19.90 -6.37
N ALA A 81 5.16 -18.76 -6.55
CA ALA A 81 4.50 -17.55 -7.01
C ALA A 81 4.24 -17.63 -8.52
N THR A 82 2.97 -17.55 -8.90
CA THR A 82 2.57 -17.52 -10.31
C THR A 82 2.77 -16.13 -10.90
N GLY A 83 2.81 -16.00 -12.22
CA GLY A 83 2.93 -14.70 -12.90
C GLY A 83 1.74 -13.74 -12.71
N ARG A 84 0.70 -14.17 -11.98
CA ARG A 84 -0.45 -13.34 -11.58
C ARG A 84 -0.32 -12.78 -10.16
N MET A 85 0.62 -13.32 -9.37
CA MET A 85 0.80 -12.95 -7.98
C MET A 85 1.72 -11.74 -7.86
N MET A 86 1.22 -10.74 -7.14
CA MET A 86 1.96 -9.52 -6.80
C MET A 86 1.99 -9.34 -5.29
N ARG A 87 3.16 -8.94 -4.76
CA ARG A 87 3.25 -8.59 -3.35
C ARG A 87 2.56 -7.26 -3.09
N THR A 88 1.76 -7.17 -2.03
CA THR A 88 1.18 -5.90 -1.60
C THR A 88 2.27 -4.87 -1.38
N GLN A 89 2.25 -3.82 -2.17
CA GLN A 89 3.24 -2.74 -2.07
C GLN A 89 2.89 -1.86 -0.86
N PRO A 90 3.87 -1.53 -0.01
CA PRO A 90 3.68 -0.51 1.03
C PRO A 90 3.25 0.83 0.44
N LEU A 91 2.31 1.51 1.10
CA LEU A 91 1.82 2.80 0.62
C LEU A 91 2.54 4.01 1.27
N TRP A 92 3.48 3.77 2.19
CA TRP A 92 4.29 4.86 2.74
C TRP A 92 5.11 5.57 1.67
N GLY A 93 5.15 6.89 1.72
CA GLY A 93 5.81 7.72 0.72
C GLY A 93 5.04 7.86 -0.60
N LEU A 94 3.79 7.38 -0.66
CA LEU A 94 2.94 7.44 -1.84
C LEU A 94 2.79 8.88 -2.37
N ARG A 95 2.71 9.86 -1.46
CA ARG A 95 2.60 11.29 -1.77
C ARG A 95 3.78 11.87 -2.59
N ALA A 96 4.92 11.19 -2.58
CA ALA A 96 6.10 11.63 -3.33
C ALA A 96 6.24 10.91 -4.69
N GLN A 97 5.35 9.95 -4.99
CA GLN A 97 5.41 9.18 -6.22
C GLN A 97 4.64 9.90 -7.34
N THR A 98 5.13 9.75 -8.55
CA THR A 98 4.51 10.29 -9.78
C THR A 98 4.08 9.21 -10.76
N ARG A 99 4.42 7.96 -10.46
CA ARG A 99 4.03 6.77 -11.22
C ARG A 99 3.71 5.66 -10.25
N PHE A 100 2.67 4.91 -10.55
CA PHE A 100 2.10 3.90 -9.67
C PHE A 100 2.02 2.56 -10.39
N LEU A 101 1.75 1.50 -9.61
CA LEU A 101 1.85 0.10 -9.99
C LEU A 101 3.30 -0.34 -10.24
N HIS A 102 3.54 -1.65 -10.28
CA HIS A 102 4.89 -2.22 -10.36
C HIS A 102 5.68 -1.83 -11.62
N ASP A 103 4.98 -1.51 -12.70
CA ASP A 103 5.56 -1.14 -14.00
C ASP A 103 5.42 0.37 -14.33
N GLY A 104 4.84 1.15 -13.42
CA GLY A 104 4.69 2.60 -13.59
C GLY A 104 3.65 3.03 -14.63
N ARG A 105 2.75 2.11 -15.03
CA ARG A 105 1.73 2.41 -16.07
C ARG A 105 0.67 3.39 -15.60
N ALA A 106 0.35 3.41 -14.33
CA ALA A 106 -0.63 4.33 -13.78
C ALA A 106 0.01 5.70 -13.47
N LEU A 107 -0.63 6.77 -13.93
CA LEU A 107 -0.15 8.14 -13.76
C LEU A 107 -0.87 8.88 -12.64
N THR A 108 -1.99 8.32 -12.18
CA THR A 108 -2.77 8.84 -11.06
C THR A 108 -3.08 7.73 -10.06
N LEU A 109 -3.42 8.12 -8.82
CA LEU A 109 -3.89 7.15 -7.82
C LEU A 109 -5.19 6.46 -8.27
N SER A 110 -6.07 7.18 -8.95
CA SER A 110 -7.30 6.59 -9.49
C SER A 110 -6.97 5.50 -10.51
N ASP A 111 -6.07 5.75 -11.48
CA ASP A 111 -5.65 4.75 -12.45
C ASP A 111 -5.02 3.52 -11.76
N ALA A 112 -4.26 3.76 -10.68
CA ALA A 112 -3.65 2.68 -9.92
C ALA A 112 -4.71 1.81 -9.22
N ILE A 113 -5.74 2.41 -8.62
CA ILE A 113 -6.84 1.68 -7.99
C ILE A 113 -7.64 0.90 -9.04
N GLN A 114 -7.95 1.52 -10.17
CA GLN A 114 -8.65 0.89 -11.31
C GLN A 114 -7.84 -0.26 -11.95
N GLY A 115 -6.53 -0.27 -11.77
CA GLY A 115 -5.67 -1.37 -12.21
C GLY A 115 -5.77 -2.63 -11.33
N HIS A 116 -6.44 -2.57 -10.17
CA HIS A 116 -6.57 -3.73 -9.30
C HIS A 116 -7.55 -4.76 -9.90
N ALA A 117 -7.08 -6.00 -10.03
CA ALA A 117 -7.85 -7.11 -10.55
C ALA A 117 -7.72 -8.34 -9.63
N GLY A 118 -8.25 -9.48 -10.03
CA GLY A 118 -8.15 -10.70 -9.24
C GLY A 118 -8.72 -10.51 -7.83
N GLN A 119 -7.91 -10.74 -6.79
CA GLN A 119 -8.33 -10.56 -5.39
C GLN A 119 -8.61 -9.10 -5.03
N GLY A 120 -8.05 -8.13 -5.76
CA GLY A 120 -8.32 -6.70 -5.56
C GLY A 120 -9.60 -6.18 -6.24
N ALA A 121 -10.23 -6.96 -7.12
CA ALA A 121 -11.35 -6.51 -7.95
C ALA A 121 -12.58 -6.04 -7.16
N THR A 122 -12.84 -6.61 -5.98
CA THR A 122 -13.97 -6.19 -5.13
C THR A 122 -13.76 -4.78 -4.59
N ALA A 123 -12.56 -4.45 -4.13
CA ALA A 123 -12.24 -3.11 -3.63
C ALA A 123 -12.19 -2.08 -4.77
N GLU A 124 -11.70 -2.48 -5.93
CA GLU A 124 -11.73 -1.67 -7.16
C GLU A 124 -13.17 -1.31 -7.55
N ALA A 125 -14.07 -2.28 -7.64
CA ALA A 125 -15.47 -2.05 -7.97
C ALA A 125 -16.18 -1.17 -6.91
N ALA A 126 -15.83 -1.33 -5.63
CA ALA A 126 -16.37 -0.48 -4.57
C ALA A 126 -15.83 0.97 -4.69
N PHE A 127 -14.58 1.18 -5.11
CA PHE A 127 -14.04 2.50 -5.43
C PHE A 127 -14.79 3.16 -6.59
N GLU A 128 -15.07 2.42 -7.66
CA GLU A 128 -15.83 2.93 -8.81
C GLU A 128 -17.27 3.33 -8.43
N ALA A 129 -17.87 2.66 -7.45
CA ALA A 129 -19.20 2.96 -6.95
C ALA A 129 -19.26 4.16 -5.98
N LEU A 130 -18.12 4.70 -5.54
CA LEU A 130 -18.10 5.87 -4.65
C LEU A 130 -18.65 7.11 -5.34
N ASP A 131 -19.40 7.92 -4.59
CA ASP A 131 -19.74 9.26 -5.00
C ASP A 131 -18.49 10.16 -5.12
N PRO A 132 -18.56 11.27 -5.87
CA PRO A 132 -17.40 12.12 -6.12
C PRO A 132 -16.74 12.69 -4.84
N ILE A 133 -17.51 12.94 -3.78
CA ILE A 133 -16.99 13.50 -2.53
C ILE A 133 -16.20 12.42 -1.78
N SER A 134 -16.79 11.24 -1.62
CA SER A 134 -16.13 10.10 -0.97
C SER A 134 -14.86 9.68 -1.71
N ARG A 135 -14.90 9.69 -3.04
CA ARG A 135 -13.71 9.42 -3.87
C ARG A 135 -12.60 10.45 -3.63
N ALA A 136 -12.94 11.74 -3.59
CA ALA A 136 -11.98 12.80 -3.31
C ALA A 136 -11.35 12.65 -1.91
N LEU A 137 -12.15 12.35 -0.88
CA LEU A 137 -11.66 12.13 0.49
C LEU A 137 -10.68 10.95 0.57
N LEU A 138 -10.99 9.83 -0.10
CA LEU A 138 -10.08 8.69 -0.19
C LEU A 138 -8.74 9.08 -0.84
N LEU A 139 -8.77 9.82 -1.94
CA LEU A 139 -7.55 10.27 -2.61
C LEU A 139 -6.75 11.25 -1.74
N GLU A 140 -7.40 12.14 -0.98
CA GLU A 140 -6.74 13.01 0.00
C GLU A 140 -6.04 12.22 1.11
N PHE A 141 -6.67 11.14 1.60
CA PHE A 141 -6.03 10.21 2.53
C PHE A 141 -4.78 9.58 1.90
N LEU A 142 -4.90 8.97 0.72
CA LEU A 142 -3.78 8.31 0.04
C LEU A 142 -2.63 9.29 -0.26
N ASN A 143 -2.95 10.53 -0.66
CA ASN A 143 -1.95 11.58 -0.87
C ASN A 143 -1.27 12.06 0.42
N SER A 144 -1.74 11.64 1.59
CA SER A 144 -1.07 11.92 2.88
C SER A 144 -0.05 10.85 3.27
N LEU A 145 -0.03 9.69 2.59
CA LEU A 145 0.88 8.59 2.84
C LEU A 145 2.15 8.72 1.99
#